data_19de37104efb5cf8c918692b8a80c317
#
_entry.id   19de37104efb5cf8c918692b8a80c317
#
_cell.length_a   1.000
_cell.length_b   1.000
_cell.length_c   1.000
_cell.angle_alpha   90.00
_cell.angle_beta   90.00
_cell.angle_gamma   90.00
#
_symmetry.space_group_name_H-M   'P 1'
#
loop_
_entity.id
_entity.type
_entity.pdbx_description
1 polymer ?
#
loop_
_entity_poly.entity_id
_entity_poly.type
_entity_poly.pdbx_seq_one_letter_code
_entity_poly.pdbx_strand_id
1 'polypeptide(L)'
;MVLGYAAVTHANPQIVYASTTELSLQKSNNGGETFTAPIAQVPRAQGEPAAFIAPFVMDPFNPEVLLAGTNRLWRTADGMQTWAAVSPDLTRSEGATITHLAIARSDTSVVYTVASDGTVARGGAGGFVAVQRAPLPDRYGTAVAVHPSDPNTAYVTFSG
;
A
#
# COMPACT_ATOMS: atom_id res chain seq x y z
N MET A 1 -21.56 -1.61 -4.64
CA MET A 1 -20.10 -1.86 -4.77
C MET A 1 -19.43 -1.29 -3.52
N VAL A 2 -18.68 -2.07 -2.77
CA VAL A 2 -17.89 -1.57 -1.64
C VAL A 2 -16.55 -1.13 -2.22
N LEU A 3 -16.23 0.16 -2.13
CA LEU A 3 -14.93 0.71 -2.51
C LEU A 3 -14.06 0.82 -1.25
N GLY A 4 -12.82 0.37 -1.33
CA GLY A 4 -11.83 0.48 -0.26
C GLY A 4 -11.02 1.78 -0.40
N TYR A 5 -10.02 1.74 -1.25
CA TYR A 5 -9.15 2.87 -1.56
C TYR A 5 -9.38 3.36 -2.99
N ALA A 6 -9.12 4.64 -3.21
CA ALA A 6 -9.12 5.24 -4.54
C ALA A 6 -7.92 6.18 -4.70
N ALA A 7 -7.38 6.24 -5.90
CA ALA A 7 -6.33 7.18 -6.28
C ALA A 7 -6.64 7.78 -7.66
N VAL A 8 -6.45 9.09 -7.80
CA VAL A 8 -6.66 9.83 -9.05
C VAL A 8 -5.34 10.43 -9.50
N THR A 9 -5.01 10.30 -10.77
CA THR A 9 -3.77 10.87 -11.29
C THR A 9 -3.91 12.38 -11.49
N HIS A 10 -2.94 13.16 -10.98
CA HIS A 10 -2.96 14.62 -11.15
C HIS A 10 -2.75 15.04 -12.61
N ALA A 11 -1.94 14.28 -13.36
CA ALA A 11 -1.62 14.60 -14.74
C ALA A 11 -2.81 14.34 -15.70
N ASN A 12 -3.66 13.37 -15.37
CA ASN A 12 -4.83 13.03 -16.16
C ASN A 12 -5.96 12.52 -15.24
N PRO A 13 -6.90 13.37 -14.81
CA PRO A 13 -7.95 12.98 -13.88
C PRO A 13 -8.96 11.98 -14.47
N GLN A 14 -8.87 11.66 -15.76
CA GLN A 14 -9.64 10.56 -16.36
C GLN A 14 -9.15 9.19 -15.88
N ILE A 15 -7.89 9.08 -15.43
CA ILE A 15 -7.34 7.83 -14.90
C ILE A 15 -7.58 7.78 -13.39
N VAL A 16 -8.39 6.82 -12.98
CA VAL A 16 -8.72 6.55 -11.58
C VAL A 16 -8.45 5.08 -11.27
N TYR A 17 -7.74 4.84 -10.18
CA TYR A 17 -7.56 3.51 -9.61
C TYR A 17 -8.46 3.34 -8.40
N ALA A 18 -9.06 2.18 -8.25
CA ALA A 18 -9.91 1.87 -7.10
C ALA A 18 -9.71 0.41 -6.67
N SER A 19 -9.87 0.14 -5.38
CA SER A 19 -9.92 -1.22 -4.86
C SER A 19 -11.33 -1.55 -4.37
N THR A 20 -11.68 -2.81 -4.51
CA THR A 20 -12.76 -3.43 -3.76
C THR A 20 -12.15 -4.32 -2.65
N THR A 21 -12.86 -5.36 -2.23
CA THR A 21 -12.37 -6.26 -1.19
C THR A 21 -11.13 -7.04 -1.63
N GLU A 22 -10.24 -7.32 -0.67
CA GLU A 22 -9.08 -8.22 -0.83
C GLU A 22 -8.15 -7.89 -2.02
N LEU A 23 -7.88 -6.59 -2.27
CA LEU A 23 -7.06 -6.12 -3.40
C LEU A 23 -7.62 -6.46 -4.78
N SER A 24 -8.92 -6.62 -4.93
CA SER A 24 -9.51 -6.59 -6.26
C SER A 24 -9.41 -5.16 -6.80
N LEU A 25 -8.39 -4.90 -7.57
CA LEU A 25 -8.08 -3.58 -8.13
C LEU A 25 -8.83 -3.36 -9.44
N GLN A 26 -9.17 -2.11 -9.71
CA GLN A 26 -9.87 -1.69 -10.92
C GLN A 26 -9.28 -0.37 -11.42
N LYS A 27 -9.35 -0.15 -12.74
CA LYS A 27 -8.91 1.07 -13.40
C LYS A 27 -10.05 1.68 -14.20
N SER A 28 -10.21 2.98 -14.09
CA SER A 28 -11.05 3.80 -14.97
C SER A 28 -10.16 4.65 -15.87
N ASN A 29 -10.60 4.87 -17.10
CA ASN A 29 -9.99 5.77 -18.06
C ASN A 29 -10.95 6.94 -18.45
N ASN A 30 -12.06 7.08 -17.72
CA ASN A 30 -13.10 8.08 -17.98
C ASN A 30 -13.56 8.80 -16.70
N GLY A 31 -12.65 9.10 -15.80
CA GLY A 31 -12.94 9.88 -14.59
C GLY A 31 -13.75 9.13 -13.53
N GLY A 32 -13.80 7.80 -13.59
CA GLY A 32 -14.54 6.99 -12.62
C GLY A 32 -15.98 6.65 -13.04
N GLU A 33 -16.43 7.02 -14.25
CA GLU A 33 -17.74 6.66 -14.75
C GLU A 33 -17.90 5.14 -14.96
N THR A 34 -16.84 4.50 -15.47
CA THR A 34 -16.76 3.04 -15.60
C THR A 34 -15.41 2.53 -15.12
N PHE A 35 -15.44 1.35 -14.52
CA PHE A 35 -14.24 0.66 -14.06
C PHE A 35 -14.11 -0.69 -14.75
N THR A 36 -12.89 -1.03 -15.15
CA THR A 36 -12.54 -2.31 -15.73
C THR A 36 -11.51 -3.01 -14.87
N ALA A 37 -11.52 -4.35 -14.86
CA ALA A 37 -10.45 -5.11 -14.27
C ALA A 37 -9.13 -4.78 -15.02
N PRO A 38 -8.00 -4.60 -14.31
CA PRO A 38 -6.72 -4.41 -14.96
C PRO A 38 -6.27 -5.68 -15.70
N ILE A 39 -5.27 -5.55 -16.55
CA ILE A 39 -4.69 -6.67 -17.28
C ILE A 39 -4.12 -7.71 -16.31
N ALA A 40 -3.48 -7.26 -15.23
CA ALA A 40 -3.01 -8.13 -14.16
C ALA A 40 -3.54 -7.70 -12.79
N GLN A 41 -4.05 -8.65 -12.04
CA GLN A 41 -4.29 -8.52 -10.60
C GLN A 41 -2.98 -8.77 -9.83
N VAL A 42 -2.93 -8.35 -8.57
CA VAL A 42 -1.83 -8.69 -7.66
C VAL A 42 -1.72 -10.23 -7.59
N PRO A 43 -0.59 -10.82 -7.97
CA PRO A 43 -0.45 -12.27 -8.09
C PRO A 43 -0.18 -12.94 -6.73
N ARG A 44 -1.11 -12.78 -5.80
CA ARG A 44 -1.02 -13.37 -4.47
C ARG A 44 -0.90 -14.90 -4.56
N ALA A 45 -0.01 -15.47 -3.76
CA ALA A 45 0.02 -16.92 -3.59
C ALA A 45 -1.30 -17.41 -2.94
N GLN A 46 -1.67 -18.66 -3.20
CA GLN A 46 -2.82 -19.27 -2.53
C GLN A 46 -2.59 -19.27 -1.00
N GLY A 47 -3.54 -18.71 -0.26
CA GLY A 47 -3.44 -18.56 1.20
C GLY A 47 -2.67 -17.32 1.66
N GLU A 48 -2.14 -16.50 0.78
CA GLU A 48 -1.53 -15.22 1.18
C GLU A 48 -2.61 -14.27 1.73
N PRO A 49 -2.49 -13.84 3.01
CA PRO A 49 -3.52 -13.03 3.66
C PRO A 49 -3.57 -11.62 3.06
N ALA A 50 -4.78 -11.10 2.89
CA ALA A 50 -5.01 -9.69 2.60
C ALA A 50 -6.11 -9.16 3.52
N ALA A 51 -6.01 -7.89 3.90
CA ALA A 51 -7.09 -7.24 4.64
C ALA A 51 -8.36 -7.19 3.78
N PHE A 52 -9.53 -7.23 4.40
CA PHE A 52 -10.80 -7.09 3.68
C PHE A 52 -10.83 -5.79 2.87
N ILE A 53 -10.37 -4.69 3.46
CA ILE A 53 -10.04 -3.45 2.77
C ILE A 53 -8.52 -3.33 2.75
N ALA A 54 -7.90 -3.96 1.77
CA ALA A 54 -6.45 -3.95 1.65
C ALA A 54 -5.96 -2.63 1.04
N PRO A 55 -4.89 -2.02 1.60
CA PRO A 55 -4.45 -0.71 1.20
C PRO A 55 -3.67 -0.74 -0.12
N PHE A 56 -3.85 0.29 -0.92
CA PHE A 56 -2.93 0.64 -2.00
C PHE A 56 -2.70 2.15 -2.03
N VAL A 57 -1.56 2.56 -2.57
CA VAL A 57 -1.23 3.97 -2.81
C VAL A 57 -0.57 4.12 -4.17
N MET A 58 -0.75 5.29 -4.77
CA MET A 58 -0.08 5.70 -6.00
C MET A 58 1.12 6.59 -5.66
N ASP A 59 2.21 6.45 -6.41
CA ASP A 59 3.35 7.34 -6.32
C ASP A 59 2.91 8.78 -6.63
N PRO A 60 3.28 9.78 -5.80
CA PRO A 60 2.82 11.15 -5.97
C PRO A 60 3.33 11.84 -7.24
N PHE A 61 4.35 11.32 -7.90
CA PHE A 61 4.98 11.91 -9.09
C PHE A 61 4.89 11.02 -10.33
N ASN A 62 4.65 9.72 -10.15
CA ASN A 62 4.51 8.78 -11.25
C ASN A 62 3.22 7.96 -11.14
N PRO A 63 2.16 8.32 -11.86
CA PRO A 63 0.86 7.65 -11.76
C PRO A 63 0.84 6.20 -12.27
N GLU A 64 1.87 5.75 -12.98
CA GLU A 64 2.02 4.35 -13.40
C GLU A 64 2.57 3.46 -12.27
N VAL A 65 3.11 4.08 -11.20
CA VAL A 65 3.65 3.36 -10.04
C VAL A 65 2.61 3.30 -8.94
N LEU A 66 2.22 2.08 -8.56
CA LEU A 66 1.36 1.83 -7.40
C LEU A 66 2.02 0.80 -6.49
N LEU A 67 1.74 0.92 -5.21
CA LEU A 67 2.07 -0.07 -4.19
C LEU A 67 0.78 -0.60 -3.58
N ALA A 68 0.73 -1.90 -3.34
CA ALA A 68 -0.40 -2.58 -2.70
C ALA A 68 0.10 -3.48 -1.57
N GLY A 69 -0.67 -3.54 -0.46
CA GLY A 69 -0.29 -4.27 0.75
C GLY A 69 -1.13 -5.53 0.98
N THR A 70 -0.46 -6.67 1.14
CA THR A 70 -0.99 -7.92 1.71
C THR A 70 -0.35 -8.13 3.09
N ASN A 71 0.37 -9.25 3.34
CA ASN A 71 1.39 -9.35 4.38
C ASN A 71 2.75 -8.81 3.88
N ARG A 72 2.88 -8.59 2.57
CA ARG A 72 4.03 -7.99 1.89
C ARG A 72 3.60 -6.85 0.98
N LEU A 73 4.57 -6.15 0.42
CA LEU A 73 4.33 -5.12 -0.58
C LEU A 73 4.47 -5.67 -2.00
N TRP A 74 3.51 -5.32 -2.80
CA TRP A 74 3.47 -5.51 -4.24
C TRP A 74 3.60 -4.18 -4.95
N ARG A 75 4.33 -4.15 -6.06
CA ARG A 75 4.55 -2.94 -6.86
C ARG A 75 4.24 -3.20 -8.32
N THR A 76 3.53 -2.27 -8.93
CA THR A 76 3.48 -2.09 -10.38
C THR A 76 4.26 -0.83 -10.77
N ALA A 77 4.75 -0.77 -12.00
CA ALA A 77 5.40 0.41 -12.58
C ALA A 77 4.85 0.73 -13.97
N ASP A 78 3.76 0.10 -14.35
CA ASP A 78 3.16 0.12 -15.69
C ASP A 78 1.63 0.25 -15.65
N GLY A 79 1.10 0.89 -14.59
CA GLY A 79 -0.33 1.14 -14.46
C GLY A 79 -1.17 -0.12 -14.32
N MET A 80 -0.69 -1.09 -13.55
CA MET A 80 -1.33 -2.39 -13.27
C MET A 80 -1.31 -3.38 -14.45
N GLN A 81 -0.34 -3.30 -15.35
CA GLN A 81 -0.14 -4.33 -16.38
C GLN A 81 0.64 -5.53 -15.82
N THR A 82 1.62 -5.25 -14.96
CA THR A 82 2.37 -6.29 -14.24
C THR A 82 2.56 -5.91 -12.76
N TRP A 83 2.76 -6.92 -11.91
CA TRP A 83 3.04 -6.75 -10.49
C TRP A 83 4.21 -7.62 -10.05
N ALA A 84 5.02 -7.09 -9.14
CA ALA A 84 6.12 -7.81 -8.50
C ALA A 84 6.09 -7.62 -6.98
N ALA A 85 6.41 -8.67 -6.23
CA ALA A 85 6.67 -8.54 -4.81
C ALA A 85 7.97 -7.78 -4.60
N VAL A 86 7.95 -6.70 -3.82
CA VAL A 86 9.11 -5.83 -3.56
C VAL A 86 9.57 -5.88 -2.11
N SER A 87 8.91 -6.68 -1.28
CA SER A 87 9.34 -6.94 0.11
C SER A 87 9.18 -8.42 0.49
N PRO A 88 9.88 -8.87 1.54
CA PRO A 88 9.50 -10.08 2.27
C PRO A 88 8.15 -9.89 2.97
N ASP A 89 7.73 -10.87 3.78
CA ASP A 89 6.66 -10.70 4.76
C ASP A 89 7.07 -9.59 5.75
N LEU A 90 6.21 -8.60 5.92
CA LEU A 90 6.42 -7.44 6.80
C LEU A 90 5.58 -7.54 8.09
N THR A 91 4.91 -8.66 8.29
CA THR A 91 4.16 -8.97 9.51
C THR A 91 4.94 -9.97 10.38
N ARG A 92 4.52 -10.15 11.60
CA ARG A 92 5.17 -11.09 12.54
C ARG A 92 4.24 -12.20 12.99
N SER A 93 2.94 -12.03 12.82
CA SER A 93 1.92 -12.97 13.21
C SER A 93 1.30 -13.64 12.00
N GLU A 94 1.06 -14.93 12.08
CA GLU A 94 0.36 -15.65 11.02
C GLU A 94 -1.01 -15.01 10.75
N GLY A 95 -1.34 -14.84 9.48
CA GLY A 95 -2.58 -14.22 9.05
C GLY A 95 -2.65 -12.69 9.19
N ALA A 96 -1.62 -12.05 9.77
CA ALA A 96 -1.57 -10.60 9.86
C ALA A 96 -1.40 -9.97 8.46
N THR A 97 -1.90 -8.75 8.31
CA THR A 97 -1.91 -8.02 7.05
C THR A 97 -1.47 -6.58 7.24
N ILE A 98 -0.91 -5.99 6.20
CA ILE A 98 -0.68 -4.55 6.13
C ILE A 98 -2.05 -3.87 6.12
N THR A 99 -2.25 -2.93 7.04
CA THR A 99 -3.49 -2.18 7.20
C THR A 99 -3.42 -0.79 6.58
N HIS A 100 -2.21 -0.23 6.51
CA HIS A 100 -1.96 1.04 5.85
C HIS A 100 -0.52 1.13 5.36
N LEU A 101 -0.31 1.92 4.29
CA LEU A 101 1.03 2.21 3.77
C LEU A 101 1.11 3.65 3.26
N ALA A 102 2.30 4.23 3.29
CA ALA A 102 2.54 5.59 2.83
C ALA A 102 3.90 5.69 2.13
N ILE A 103 3.92 6.38 1.00
CA ILE A 103 5.14 6.74 0.26
C ILE A 103 5.60 8.12 0.77
N ALA A 104 6.89 8.26 1.08
CA ALA A 104 7.44 9.55 1.45
C ALA A 104 7.49 10.49 0.23
N ARG A 105 6.81 11.65 0.34
CA ARG A 105 6.75 12.59 -0.78
C ARG A 105 8.12 13.22 -1.12
N SER A 106 8.99 13.39 -0.14
CA SER A 106 10.33 13.94 -0.32
C SER A 106 11.33 12.96 -0.91
N ASP A 107 11.04 11.65 -0.84
CA ASP A 107 11.83 10.57 -1.43
C ASP A 107 10.92 9.35 -1.64
N THR A 108 10.41 9.18 -2.87
CA THR A 108 9.43 8.11 -3.18
C THR A 108 10.02 6.70 -3.15
N SER A 109 11.34 6.57 -2.99
CA SER A 109 11.95 5.27 -2.70
C SER A 109 11.66 4.79 -1.27
N VAL A 110 11.28 5.70 -0.36
CA VAL A 110 11.01 5.40 1.04
C VAL A 110 9.52 5.16 1.25
N VAL A 111 9.21 4.00 1.81
CA VAL A 111 7.84 3.55 2.09
C VAL A 111 7.75 3.09 3.53
N TYR A 112 6.66 3.46 4.19
CA TYR A 112 6.29 2.96 5.51
C TYR A 112 5.04 2.12 5.43
N THR A 113 4.98 1.06 6.24
CA THR A 113 3.79 0.23 6.42
C THR A 113 3.47 0.07 7.89
N VAL A 114 2.21 -0.13 8.20
CA VAL A 114 1.74 -0.59 9.50
C VAL A 114 0.80 -1.77 9.30
N ALA A 115 0.86 -2.73 10.20
CA ALA A 115 0.15 -4.00 10.08
C ALA A 115 -0.85 -4.22 11.23
N SER A 116 -1.75 -5.18 11.03
CA SER A 116 -2.79 -5.55 12.01
C SER A 116 -2.23 -6.10 13.32
N ASP A 117 -1.01 -6.61 13.31
CA ASP A 117 -0.29 -7.09 14.49
C ASP A 117 0.61 -6.02 15.15
N GLY A 118 0.46 -4.76 14.76
CA GLY A 118 1.23 -3.63 15.27
C GLY A 118 2.65 -3.51 14.73
N THR A 119 3.04 -4.33 13.76
CA THR A 119 4.33 -4.19 13.10
C THR A 119 4.36 -2.93 12.26
N VAL A 120 5.43 -2.16 12.41
CA VAL A 120 5.76 -1.02 11.55
C VAL A 120 7.01 -1.37 10.79
N ALA A 121 7.00 -1.22 9.47
CA ALA A 121 8.18 -1.44 8.66
C ALA A 121 8.49 -0.21 7.81
N ARG A 122 9.78 0.00 7.54
CA ARG A 122 10.29 1.02 6.64
C ARG A 122 11.10 0.34 5.56
N GLY A 123 10.85 0.71 4.34
CA GLY A 123 11.60 0.23 3.18
C GLY A 123 12.17 1.36 2.35
N GLY A 124 13.08 0.99 1.44
CA GLY A 124 13.73 1.87 0.50
C GLY A 124 14.58 1.07 -0.47
N ALA A 125 15.50 1.71 -1.16
CA ALA A 125 16.40 1.07 -2.12
C ALA A 125 17.27 -0.05 -1.53
N GLY A 126 17.49 -0.03 -0.21
CA GLY A 126 18.26 -1.06 0.53
C GLY A 126 17.44 -2.22 1.08
N GLY A 127 16.14 -2.31 0.75
CA GLY A 127 15.23 -3.32 1.28
C GLY A 127 14.34 -2.81 2.42
N PHE A 128 13.64 -3.74 3.08
CA PHE A 128 12.70 -3.43 4.17
C PHE A 128 13.26 -3.88 5.51
N VAL A 129 13.07 -3.04 6.52
CA VAL A 129 13.42 -3.33 7.91
C VAL A 129 12.23 -3.02 8.82
N ALA A 130 12.01 -3.88 9.82
CA ALA A 130 11.07 -3.56 10.87
C ALA A 130 11.60 -2.36 11.68
N VAL A 131 10.74 -1.39 11.92
CA VAL A 131 11.06 -0.29 12.84
C VAL A 131 11.07 -0.86 14.25
N GLN A 132 12.11 -0.52 15.04
CA GLN A 132 12.22 -0.98 16.43
C GLN A 132 10.95 -0.62 17.22
N ARG A 133 10.39 -1.63 17.89
CA ARG A 133 9.07 -1.51 18.52
C ARG A 133 9.01 -0.67 19.78
N ALA A 134 10.08 -0.52 20.51
CA ALA A 134 10.05 0.34 21.68
C ALA A 134 10.26 1.80 21.27
N PRO A 135 9.32 2.74 21.54
CA PRO A 135 8.15 2.60 22.44
C PRO A 135 6.80 2.30 21.73
N LEU A 136 6.78 1.65 20.56
CA LEU A 136 5.53 1.41 19.83
C LEU A 136 4.62 0.40 20.57
N PRO A 137 3.30 0.65 20.65
CA PRO A 137 2.37 -0.28 21.29
C PRO A 137 2.16 -1.56 20.48
N ASP A 138 1.87 -2.67 21.19
CA ASP A 138 1.52 -3.95 20.59
C ASP A 138 0.02 -4.00 20.31
N ARG A 139 -0.44 -3.25 19.31
CA ARG A 139 -1.85 -3.06 18.97
C ARG A 139 -2.05 -2.98 17.48
N TYR A 140 -3.28 -3.17 17.04
CA TYR A 140 -3.66 -3.02 15.65
C TYR A 140 -3.26 -1.63 15.10
N GLY A 141 -2.40 -1.64 14.09
CA GLY A 141 -1.98 -0.41 13.41
C GLY A 141 -3.08 0.10 12.49
N THR A 142 -3.42 1.38 12.60
CA THR A 142 -4.56 1.95 11.87
C THR A 142 -4.16 2.85 10.72
N ALA A 143 -3.10 3.64 10.87
CA ALA A 143 -2.61 4.51 9.79
C ALA A 143 -1.13 4.85 9.97
N VAL A 144 -0.48 5.22 8.88
CA VAL A 144 0.85 5.83 8.86
C VAL A 144 0.86 7.02 7.92
N ALA A 145 1.51 8.11 8.33
CA ALA A 145 1.74 9.29 7.52
C ALA A 145 3.21 9.69 7.61
N VAL A 146 3.81 10.07 6.49
CA VAL A 146 5.21 10.51 6.44
C VAL A 146 5.28 12.02 6.40
N HIS A 147 6.24 12.60 7.09
CA HIS A 147 6.48 14.03 7.07
C HIS A 147 6.75 14.51 5.62
N PRO A 148 6.14 15.61 5.18
CA PRO A 148 6.15 15.99 3.75
C PRO A 148 7.55 16.32 3.19
N SER A 149 8.48 16.76 4.04
CA SER A 149 9.83 17.17 3.63
C SER A 149 10.96 16.34 4.27
N ASP A 150 10.63 15.37 5.14
CA ASP A 150 11.62 14.49 5.77
C ASP A 150 11.18 13.03 5.65
N PRO A 151 11.83 12.22 4.81
CA PRO A 151 11.44 10.82 4.60
C PRO A 151 11.79 9.91 5.79
N ASN A 152 12.52 10.41 6.81
CA ASN A 152 12.90 9.65 7.99
C ASN A 152 11.95 9.87 9.17
N THR A 153 11.02 10.81 9.06
CA THR A 153 10.01 11.09 10.09
C THR A 153 8.64 10.61 9.64
N ALA A 154 8.05 9.70 10.40
CA ALA A 154 6.71 9.19 10.18
C ALA A 154 5.90 9.15 11.48
N TYR A 155 4.59 9.30 11.35
CA TYR A 155 3.62 9.24 12.44
C TYR A 155 2.75 8.01 12.22
N VAL A 156 2.57 7.21 13.25
CA VAL A 156 1.79 5.97 13.20
C VAL A 156 0.70 6.02 14.26
N THR A 157 -0.47 5.54 13.92
CA THR A 157 -1.59 5.43 14.85
C THR A 157 -1.98 3.96 15.05
N PHE A 158 -2.46 3.67 16.26
CA PHE A 158 -2.90 2.34 16.68
C PHE A 158 -4.30 2.42 17.27
N SER A 159 -5.02 1.30 17.25
CA SER A 159 -6.32 1.20 17.94
C SER A 159 -6.16 1.34 19.45
N GLY A 160 -7.17 1.89 20.08
CA GLY A 160 -7.25 2.03 21.54
C GLY A 160 -7.49 0.73 22.30
#